data_48d12d797ff10c57bb6bb59d9d4ec909
#
_entry.id   48d12d797ff10c57bb6bb59d9d4ec909
#
_cell.length_a   1.000
_cell.length_b   1.000
_cell.length_c   1.000
_cell.angle_alpha   90.00
_cell.angle_beta   90.00
_cell.angle_gamma   90.00
#
_symmetry.space_group_name_H-M   'P 1'
#
loop_
_entity.id
_entity.type
_entity.pdbx_description
1 polymer ?
#
loop_
_entity_poly.entity_id
_entity_poly.type
_entity_poly.pdbx_seq_one_letter_code
_entity_poly.pdbx_strand_id
1 'polypeptide(L)'
;MPKTHSYETTVTWTGNTGSGTSGYRDYERANEISTAGKPAIPGSSDPAFRGDPARWNPEELLVASLSQCHMLWFLHLCSAAGVVVTSYRDQPIGTMTETEDGGGHFTEIALRPEVGFAEPAQAARAAELHKRAHELCFIANSVNFPVRCDPV
;
A
#
# COMPACT_ATOMS: atom_id res chain seq x y z
N MET A 1 -8.92 -11.43 -25.82
CA MET A 1 -9.69 -11.59 -24.57
C MET A 1 -8.88 -11.11 -23.37
N PRO A 2 -9.39 -10.21 -22.56
CA PRO A 2 -8.73 -9.82 -21.31
C PRO A 2 -8.59 -11.04 -20.38
N LYS A 3 -7.46 -11.10 -19.69
CA LYS A 3 -7.27 -12.10 -18.64
C LYS A 3 -7.84 -11.55 -17.33
N THR A 4 -8.52 -12.40 -16.58
CA THR A 4 -9.09 -12.04 -15.28
C THR A 4 -8.38 -12.80 -14.18
N HIS A 5 -8.07 -12.11 -13.09
CA HIS A 5 -7.46 -12.69 -11.90
C HIS A 5 -8.35 -12.42 -10.70
N SER A 6 -8.44 -13.39 -9.79
CA SER A 6 -9.23 -13.26 -8.56
C SER A 6 -8.36 -13.47 -7.36
N TYR A 7 -8.61 -12.73 -6.29
CA TYR A 7 -7.85 -12.80 -5.05
C TYR A 7 -8.83 -12.94 -3.89
N GLU A 8 -8.54 -13.86 -2.99
CA GLU A 8 -9.39 -14.13 -1.83
C GLU A 8 -8.58 -13.98 -0.55
N THR A 9 -9.13 -13.28 0.41
CA THR A 9 -8.57 -13.12 1.74
C THR A 9 -9.67 -13.30 2.77
N THR A 10 -9.28 -13.61 4.02
CA THR A 10 -10.19 -13.68 5.16
C THR A 10 -9.78 -12.61 6.15
N VAL A 11 -10.74 -11.82 6.62
CA VAL A 11 -10.54 -10.84 7.69
C VAL A 11 -11.39 -11.26 8.88
N THR A 12 -10.73 -11.54 10.00
CA THR A 12 -11.40 -12.03 11.21
C THR A 12 -11.20 -11.04 12.35
N TRP A 13 -12.28 -10.54 12.92
CA TRP A 13 -12.21 -9.71 14.12
C TRP A 13 -11.85 -10.58 15.33
N THR A 14 -10.81 -10.18 16.06
CA THR A 14 -10.31 -10.90 17.23
C THR A 14 -10.38 -10.09 18.52
N GLY A 15 -11.06 -8.93 18.46
CA GLY A 15 -11.10 -7.97 19.55
C GLY A 15 -12.29 -8.07 20.50
N ASN A 16 -13.04 -9.17 20.47
CA ASN A 16 -14.15 -9.36 21.40
C ASN A 16 -13.59 -9.71 22.79
N THR A 17 -13.78 -8.79 23.76
CA THR A 17 -13.28 -8.95 25.13
C THR A 17 -14.33 -9.52 26.08
N GLY A 18 -15.49 -9.95 25.56
CA GLY A 18 -16.54 -10.63 26.33
C GLY A 18 -17.93 -10.09 26.12
N SER A 19 -18.09 -8.80 25.81
CA SER A 19 -19.41 -8.18 25.60
C SER A 19 -19.64 -7.71 24.16
N GLY A 20 -18.78 -8.14 23.22
CA GLY A 20 -18.90 -7.70 21.84
C GLY A 20 -18.78 -6.18 21.73
N THR A 21 -19.54 -5.60 20.82
CA THR A 21 -19.53 -4.15 20.58
C THR A 21 -20.53 -3.41 21.48
N SER A 22 -20.61 -3.80 22.76
CA SER A 22 -21.56 -3.22 23.71
C SER A 22 -21.38 -1.73 23.98
N GLY A 23 -20.15 -1.21 23.79
CA GLY A 23 -19.84 0.20 23.86
C GLY A 23 -18.56 0.48 23.09
N TYR A 24 -18.32 1.73 22.72
CA TYR A 24 -17.17 2.14 21.93
C TYR A 24 -15.83 1.74 22.57
N ARG A 25 -15.78 1.70 23.90
CA ARG A 25 -14.58 1.38 24.69
C ARG A 25 -14.55 -0.07 25.18
N ASP A 26 -15.52 -0.88 24.80
CA ASP A 26 -15.71 -2.22 25.37
C ASP A 26 -15.18 -3.34 24.48
N TYR A 27 -14.51 -3.00 23.39
CA TYR A 27 -13.91 -3.98 22.48
C TYR A 27 -12.61 -3.46 21.87
N GLU A 28 -11.77 -4.39 21.44
CA GLU A 28 -10.54 -4.07 20.74
C GLU A 28 -10.76 -4.10 19.22
N ARG A 29 -9.92 -3.37 18.47
CA ARG A 29 -9.98 -3.30 17.00
C ARG A 29 -9.10 -4.34 16.34
N ALA A 30 -8.49 -5.20 17.13
CA ALA A 30 -7.62 -6.26 16.65
C ALA A 30 -8.34 -7.17 15.65
N ASN A 31 -7.67 -7.49 14.59
CA ASN A 31 -8.15 -8.42 13.58
C ASN A 31 -6.95 -9.14 12.95
N GLU A 32 -7.24 -10.21 12.22
CA GLU A 32 -6.24 -10.96 11.49
C GLU A 32 -6.65 -11.02 10.03
N ILE A 33 -5.70 -10.70 9.13
CA ILE A 33 -5.88 -10.83 7.70
C ILE A 33 -5.12 -12.07 7.27
N SER A 34 -5.80 -13.01 6.64
CA SER A 34 -5.20 -14.29 6.28
C SER A 34 -5.61 -14.74 4.89
N THR A 35 -4.79 -15.63 4.34
CA THR A 35 -5.11 -16.40 3.15
C THR A 35 -4.29 -17.70 3.21
N ALA A 36 -4.74 -18.72 2.49
CA ALA A 36 -4.10 -20.03 2.53
C ALA A 36 -2.62 -19.95 2.13
N GLY A 37 -1.75 -20.59 2.91
CA GLY A 37 -0.32 -20.72 2.62
C GLY A 37 0.54 -19.51 2.97
N LYS A 38 -0.02 -18.50 3.66
CA LYS A 38 0.73 -17.30 4.04
C LYS A 38 0.62 -17.01 5.53
N PRO A 39 1.66 -16.38 6.13
CA PRO A 39 1.53 -15.85 7.48
C PRO A 39 0.41 -14.82 7.57
N ALA A 40 -0.32 -14.82 8.68
CA ALA A 40 -1.36 -13.83 8.94
C ALA A 40 -0.74 -12.43 9.16
N ILE A 41 -1.48 -11.40 8.74
CA ILE A 41 -1.12 -10.02 9.01
C ILE A 41 -1.92 -9.56 10.23
N PRO A 42 -1.25 -9.14 11.33
CA PRO A 42 -1.95 -8.58 12.48
C PRO A 42 -2.46 -7.18 12.14
N GLY A 43 -3.78 -6.98 12.20
CA GLY A 43 -4.43 -5.74 11.85
C GLY A 43 -5.15 -5.08 13.02
N SER A 44 -5.38 -3.79 12.90
CA SER A 44 -6.19 -2.98 13.81
C SER A 44 -6.63 -1.71 13.08
N SER A 45 -7.20 -0.75 13.80
CA SER A 45 -7.48 0.58 13.27
C SER A 45 -6.34 1.54 13.62
N ASP A 46 -6.38 2.73 13.02
CA ASP A 46 -5.50 3.83 13.39
C ASP A 46 -5.65 4.11 14.91
N PRO A 47 -4.56 4.41 15.64
CA PRO A 47 -4.64 4.78 17.05
C PRO A 47 -5.62 5.93 17.36
N ALA A 48 -5.83 6.85 16.42
CA ALA A 48 -6.84 7.91 16.56
C ALA A 48 -8.26 7.34 16.69
N PHE A 49 -8.49 6.11 16.23
CA PHE A 49 -9.77 5.40 16.32
C PHE A 49 -9.68 4.20 17.27
N ARG A 50 -8.89 4.35 18.36
CA ARG A 50 -8.65 3.34 19.39
C ARG A 50 -7.92 2.09 18.90
N GLY A 51 -7.17 2.20 17.83
CA GLY A 51 -6.37 1.10 17.30
C GLY A 51 -5.09 0.84 18.09
N ASP A 52 -4.52 -0.34 17.87
CA ASP A 52 -3.23 -0.75 18.43
C ASP A 52 -2.11 -0.32 17.47
N PRO A 53 -1.20 0.56 17.89
CA PRO A 53 -0.12 1.02 17.02
C PRO A 53 0.88 -0.06 16.63
N ALA A 54 0.86 -1.21 17.30
CA ALA A 54 1.73 -2.35 16.97
C ALA A 54 1.18 -3.23 15.84
N ARG A 55 -0.03 -2.95 15.35
CA ARG A 55 -0.71 -3.72 14.30
C ARG A 55 -0.94 -2.84 13.07
N TRP A 56 -1.07 -3.45 11.91
CA TRP A 56 -1.29 -2.74 10.65
C TRP A 56 -2.72 -2.22 10.54
N ASN A 57 -2.90 -0.99 10.10
CA ASN A 57 -4.24 -0.45 9.82
C ASN A 57 -4.51 -0.44 8.31
N PRO A 58 -5.78 -0.29 7.89
CA PRO A 58 -6.14 -0.33 6.47
C PRO A 58 -5.47 0.75 5.63
N GLU A 59 -5.25 1.92 6.22
CA GLU A 59 -4.64 3.05 5.52
C GLU A 59 -3.18 2.75 5.19
N GLU A 60 -2.45 2.17 6.14
CA GLU A 60 -1.07 1.72 5.91
C GLU A 60 -1.01 0.63 4.86
N LEU A 61 -1.95 -0.31 4.88
CA LEU A 61 -2.01 -1.39 3.91
C LEU A 61 -2.29 -0.87 2.49
N LEU A 62 -3.17 0.13 2.35
CA LEU A 62 -3.43 0.75 1.06
C LEU A 62 -2.20 1.47 0.52
N VAL A 63 -1.53 2.26 1.36
CA VAL A 63 -0.30 2.97 1.00
C VAL A 63 0.78 1.96 0.59
N ALA A 64 0.96 0.90 1.36
CA ALA A 64 1.93 -0.16 1.07
C ALA A 64 1.61 -0.88 -0.25
N SER A 65 0.34 -1.15 -0.54
CA SER A 65 -0.04 -1.84 -1.77
C SER A 65 0.28 -1.01 -3.01
N LEU A 66 0.07 0.30 -2.96
CA LEU A 66 0.40 1.21 -4.06
C LEU A 66 1.90 1.29 -4.29
N SER A 67 2.67 1.40 -3.22
CA SER A 67 4.14 1.41 -3.29
C SER A 67 4.68 0.10 -3.87
N GLN A 68 4.19 -1.03 -3.36
CA GLN A 68 4.60 -2.37 -3.80
C GLN A 68 4.30 -2.59 -5.29
N CYS A 69 3.10 -2.24 -5.73
CA CYS A 69 2.69 -2.44 -7.12
C CYS A 69 3.56 -1.60 -8.07
N HIS A 70 3.79 -0.34 -7.73
CA HIS A 70 4.68 0.53 -8.51
C HIS A 70 6.10 -0.04 -8.58
N MET A 71 6.65 -0.47 -7.45
CA MET A 71 7.97 -1.08 -7.39
C MET A 71 8.07 -2.28 -8.34
N LEU A 72 7.12 -3.20 -8.27
CA LEU A 72 7.15 -4.41 -9.07
C LEU A 72 7.09 -4.10 -10.57
N TRP A 73 6.27 -3.14 -10.97
CA TRP A 73 6.23 -2.68 -12.36
C TRP A 73 7.54 -2.01 -12.78
N PHE A 74 8.09 -1.15 -11.92
CA PHE A 74 9.36 -0.47 -12.20
C PHE A 74 10.48 -1.47 -12.39
N LEU A 75 10.61 -2.45 -11.49
CA LEU A 75 11.65 -3.48 -11.59
C LEU A 75 11.50 -4.30 -12.87
N HIS A 76 10.26 -4.67 -13.22
CA HIS A 76 9.99 -5.38 -14.46
C HIS A 76 10.40 -4.57 -15.70
N LEU A 77 10.00 -3.31 -15.74
CA LEU A 77 10.32 -2.41 -16.87
C LEU A 77 11.82 -2.17 -16.99
N CYS A 78 12.51 -2.02 -15.86
CA CYS A 78 13.96 -1.89 -15.86
C CYS A 78 14.62 -3.15 -16.44
N SER A 79 14.20 -4.33 -15.99
CA SER A 79 14.71 -5.60 -16.49
C SER A 79 14.51 -5.71 -18.00
N ALA A 80 13.32 -5.39 -18.49
CA ALA A 80 13.00 -5.46 -19.92
C ALA A 80 13.81 -4.45 -20.75
N ALA A 81 14.20 -3.32 -20.16
CA ALA A 81 14.97 -2.27 -20.82
C ALA A 81 16.49 -2.45 -20.69
N GLY A 82 16.95 -3.52 -20.06
CA GLY A 82 18.37 -3.75 -19.82
C GLY A 82 18.98 -2.85 -18.74
N VAL A 83 18.14 -2.26 -17.89
CA VAL A 83 18.57 -1.42 -16.76
C VAL A 83 18.65 -2.29 -15.51
N VAL A 84 19.83 -2.34 -14.89
CA VAL A 84 20.07 -3.20 -13.72
C VAL A 84 19.90 -2.40 -12.43
N VAL A 85 18.83 -2.70 -11.70
CA VAL A 85 18.55 -2.13 -10.39
C VAL A 85 19.18 -3.04 -9.31
N THR A 86 19.92 -2.45 -8.39
CA THR A 86 20.60 -3.19 -7.32
C THR A 86 19.95 -2.97 -5.95
N SER A 87 19.17 -1.90 -5.79
CA SER A 87 18.43 -1.64 -4.57
C SER A 87 17.20 -0.78 -4.87
N TYR A 88 16.17 -0.95 -4.06
CA TYR A 88 14.95 -0.16 -4.15
C TYR A 88 14.36 0.00 -2.75
N ARG A 89 14.08 1.23 -2.38
CA ARG A 89 13.42 1.52 -1.11
C ARG A 89 12.46 2.69 -1.32
N ASP A 90 11.25 2.55 -0.85
CA ASP A 90 10.25 3.61 -0.90
C ASP A 90 9.71 3.89 0.50
N GLN A 91 9.55 5.15 0.82
CA GLN A 91 8.88 5.62 2.03
C GLN A 91 7.69 6.48 1.61
N PRO A 92 6.62 5.85 1.11
CA PRO A 92 5.47 6.58 0.60
C PRO A 92 4.73 7.30 1.72
N ILE A 93 4.07 8.39 1.37
CA ILE A 93 3.20 9.14 2.29
C ILE A 93 1.81 9.20 1.69
N GLY A 94 0.82 8.68 2.42
CA GLY A 94 -0.59 8.86 2.10
C GLY A 94 -1.20 9.94 2.99
N THR A 95 -2.04 10.77 2.42
CA THR A 95 -2.76 11.81 3.13
C THR A 95 -4.25 11.55 3.05
N MET A 96 -4.89 11.46 4.20
CA MET A 96 -6.33 11.23 4.33
C MET A 96 -6.97 12.41 5.05
N THR A 97 -8.17 12.78 4.61
CA THR A 97 -8.96 13.85 5.23
C THR A 97 -10.27 13.27 5.75
N GLU A 98 -10.61 13.61 6.99
CA GLU A 98 -11.93 13.30 7.56
C GLU A 98 -12.94 14.34 7.10
N THR A 99 -14.18 13.90 6.88
CA THR A 99 -15.30 14.75 6.52
C THR A 99 -16.22 14.97 7.72
N GLU A 100 -17.12 15.97 7.63
CA GLU A 100 -18.00 16.35 8.76
C GLU A 100 -18.93 15.23 9.21
N ASP A 101 -19.25 14.29 8.33
CA ASP A 101 -20.13 13.15 8.65
C ASP A 101 -19.41 12.02 9.40
N GLY A 102 -18.12 12.17 9.69
CA GLY A 102 -17.30 11.15 10.34
C GLY A 102 -16.64 10.16 9.40
N GLY A 103 -16.88 10.28 8.09
CA GLY A 103 -16.17 9.54 7.07
C GLY A 103 -14.87 10.21 6.66
N GLY A 104 -14.38 9.89 5.48
CA GLY A 104 -13.18 10.49 4.96
C GLY A 104 -12.67 9.77 3.71
N HIS A 105 -11.59 10.29 3.15
CA HIS A 105 -10.99 9.69 1.97
C HIS A 105 -9.55 10.14 1.83
N PHE A 106 -8.76 9.36 1.09
CA PHE A 106 -7.42 9.78 0.71
C PHE A 106 -7.51 10.93 -0.30
N THR A 107 -6.66 11.93 -0.12
CA THR A 107 -6.53 13.05 -1.05
C THR A 107 -5.39 12.85 -2.01
N GLU A 108 -4.32 12.14 -1.58
CA GLU A 108 -3.22 11.71 -2.44
C GLU A 108 -2.36 10.67 -1.74
N ILE A 109 -1.56 9.96 -2.54
CA ILE A 109 -0.43 9.19 -2.05
C ILE A 109 0.79 9.59 -2.87
N ALA A 110 1.88 9.94 -2.19
CA ALA A 110 3.15 10.29 -2.82
C ALA A 110 4.16 9.17 -2.58
N LEU A 111 4.58 8.52 -3.65
CA LEU A 111 5.68 7.56 -3.63
C LEU A 111 7.00 8.33 -3.69
N ARG A 112 8.00 7.88 -2.94
CA ARG A 112 9.32 8.53 -2.88
C ARG A 112 10.42 7.49 -3.01
N PRO A 113 10.49 6.78 -4.15
CA PRO A 113 11.44 5.69 -4.31
C PRO A 113 12.88 6.18 -4.39
N GLU A 114 13.74 5.44 -3.74
CA GLU A 114 15.18 5.60 -3.74
C GLU A 114 15.77 4.35 -4.38
N VAL A 115 16.38 4.51 -5.56
CA VAL A 115 16.79 3.40 -6.41
C VAL A 115 18.30 3.42 -6.65
N GLY A 116 18.94 2.28 -6.45
CA GLY A 116 20.34 2.08 -6.81
C GLY A 116 20.46 1.29 -8.11
N PHE A 117 21.43 1.68 -8.93
CA PHE A 117 21.69 1.05 -10.23
C PHE A 117 23.12 0.49 -10.26
N ALA A 118 23.30 -0.64 -10.95
CA ALA A 118 24.63 -1.22 -11.15
C ALA A 118 25.56 -0.25 -11.91
N GLU A 119 25.01 0.47 -12.88
CA GLU A 119 25.73 1.49 -13.65
C GLU A 119 25.09 2.85 -13.41
N PRO A 120 25.81 3.81 -12.79
CA PRO A 120 25.24 5.12 -12.46
C PRO A 120 24.62 5.86 -13.65
N ALA A 121 25.14 5.68 -14.84
CA ALA A 121 24.61 6.31 -16.06
C ALA A 121 23.17 5.89 -16.36
N GLN A 122 22.74 4.72 -15.89
CA GLN A 122 21.36 4.22 -16.12
C GLN A 122 20.33 4.98 -15.31
N ALA A 123 20.74 5.72 -14.27
CA ALA A 123 19.83 6.57 -13.48
C ALA A 123 19.11 7.62 -14.34
N ALA A 124 19.70 8.02 -15.47
CA ALA A 124 19.08 8.98 -16.40
C ALA A 124 17.78 8.44 -17.02
N ARG A 125 17.56 7.13 -17.02
CA ARG A 125 16.34 6.51 -17.55
C ARG A 125 15.25 6.33 -16.51
N ALA A 126 15.53 6.61 -15.23
CA ALA A 126 14.62 6.34 -14.14
C ALA A 126 13.28 7.07 -14.27
N ALA A 127 13.30 8.36 -14.64
CA ALA A 127 12.08 9.17 -14.74
C ALA A 127 11.08 8.58 -15.74
N GLU A 128 11.56 8.19 -16.92
CA GLU A 128 10.73 7.56 -17.96
C GLU A 128 10.15 6.23 -17.50
N LEU A 129 10.96 5.41 -16.83
CA LEU A 129 10.56 4.10 -16.34
C LEU A 129 9.56 4.21 -15.17
N HIS A 130 9.73 5.19 -14.29
CA HIS A 130 8.74 5.48 -13.22
C HIS A 130 7.42 5.94 -13.82
N LYS A 131 7.45 6.80 -14.83
CA LYS A 131 6.23 7.26 -15.49
C LYS A 131 5.46 6.08 -16.09
N ARG A 132 6.16 5.20 -16.77
CA ARG A 132 5.53 4.02 -17.36
C ARG A 132 5.00 3.06 -16.29
N ALA A 133 5.75 2.87 -15.22
CA ALA A 133 5.30 2.04 -14.09
C ALA A 133 3.99 2.59 -13.49
N HIS A 134 3.87 3.89 -13.34
CA HIS A 134 2.65 4.53 -12.86
C HIS A 134 1.46 4.26 -13.80
N GLU A 135 1.68 4.38 -15.11
CA GLU A 135 0.62 4.11 -16.10
C GLU A 135 0.12 2.67 -16.05
N LEU A 136 0.98 1.72 -15.72
CA LEU A 136 0.67 0.29 -15.72
C LEU A 136 0.29 -0.27 -14.33
N CYS A 137 0.49 0.51 -13.28
CA CYS A 137 0.23 0.05 -11.91
C CYS A 137 -1.26 -0.29 -11.72
N PHE A 138 -1.55 -1.57 -11.46
CA PHE A 138 -2.92 -2.04 -11.29
C PHE A 138 -3.65 -1.30 -10.16
N ILE A 139 -2.96 -1.09 -9.04
CA ILE A 139 -3.57 -0.46 -7.86
C ILE A 139 -3.79 1.03 -8.10
N ALA A 140 -2.82 1.74 -8.70
CA ALA A 140 -2.99 3.15 -9.04
C ALA A 140 -4.16 3.37 -10.01
N ASN A 141 -4.38 2.43 -10.93
CA ASN A 141 -5.52 2.47 -11.86
C ASN A 141 -6.86 2.12 -11.21
N SER A 142 -6.85 1.72 -9.95
CA SER A 142 -8.05 1.26 -9.22
C SER A 142 -8.48 2.19 -8.10
N VAL A 143 -7.79 3.32 -7.91
CA VAL A 143 -8.13 4.32 -6.89
C VAL A 143 -8.59 5.61 -7.54
N ASN A 144 -9.34 6.41 -6.79
CA ASN A 144 -9.96 7.65 -7.29
C ASN A 144 -9.27 8.93 -6.81
N PHE A 145 -8.03 8.81 -6.36
CA PHE A 145 -7.20 9.94 -5.91
C PHE A 145 -5.86 9.88 -6.64
N PRO A 146 -5.13 11.01 -6.74
CA PRO A 146 -3.85 11.02 -7.42
C PRO A 146 -2.77 10.24 -6.65
N VAL A 147 -1.97 9.49 -7.39
CA VAL A 147 -0.77 8.82 -6.88
C VAL A 147 0.42 9.47 -7.56
N ARG A 148 1.21 10.23 -6.80
CA ARG A 148 2.41 10.89 -7.31
C ARG A 148 3.64 10.02 -7.09
N CYS A 149 4.63 10.16 -7.95
CA CYS A 149 5.92 9.53 -7.77
C CYS A 149 7.00 10.61 -7.80
N ASP A 150 7.61 10.84 -6.65
CA ASP A 150 8.63 11.87 -6.44
C ASP A 150 9.93 11.17 -6.03
N PRO A 151 10.72 10.63 -6.97
CA PRO A 151 11.96 9.91 -6.66
C PRO A 151 12.94 10.75 -5.86
N VAL A 152 13.61 10.11 -4.93
CA VAL A 152 14.64 10.75 -4.09
C VAL A 152 16.00 10.69 -4.77
#